data_8cb080b2774aa229207f9aca0e057ced
#
_entry.id   8cb080b2774aa229207f9aca0e057ced
#
_cell.length_a   1.000
_cell.length_b   1.000
_cell.length_c   1.000
_cell.angle_alpha   90.00
_cell.angle_beta   90.00
_cell.angle_gamma   90.00
#
_symmetry.space_group_name_H-M   'P 1'
#
loop_
_entity.id
_entity.type
_entity.pdbx_description
1 polymer ?
#
loop_
_entity_poly.entity_id
_entity_poly.type
_entity_poly.pdbx_seq_one_letter_code
_entity_poly.pdbx_strand_id
1 'polypeptide(L)'
;VSDRLIIFTRYPEAGKAKTRLIPALGAEAAAELHRQMTEYTLAQVKRLQQSLSLTVEIWFAGGDRIQMQTWLGSDLSYQPQPEGDLGDRMAQAFQTAFDNGVKAAIIIGTDCPELTDVLLTEAFQALQQTDLVLGPATDGGYYLIGLRRSVPELFKTIAWSTDRVFQQTVDIASNLNLSLATLPALTDVDRPDDLPVWERTITPSSVL
;
A
#
# COMPACT_ATOMS: atom_id res chain seq x y z
N VAL A 1 21.68 8.10 0.91
CA VAL A 1 20.29 8.29 0.50
C VAL A 1 19.68 6.91 0.35
N SER A 2 18.75 6.56 1.23
CA SER A 2 18.09 5.23 1.29
C SER A 2 16.80 5.24 0.46
N ASP A 3 16.38 4.05 0.05
CA ASP A 3 15.06 3.84 -0.54
C ASP A 3 13.96 4.06 0.51
N ARG A 4 12.73 4.28 0.07
CA ARG A 4 11.60 4.56 0.95
C ARG A 4 10.40 3.67 0.68
N LEU A 5 9.84 3.10 1.73
CA LEU A 5 8.54 2.46 1.72
C LEU A 5 7.53 3.37 2.42
N ILE A 6 6.45 3.69 1.73
CA ILE A 6 5.36 4.52 2.22
C ILE A 6 4.14 3.62 2.37
N ILE A 7 3.56 3.58 3.56
CA ILE A 7 2.38 2.78 3.85
C ILE A 7 1.19 3.71 3.99
N PHE A 8 0.22 3.58 3.08
CA PHE A 8 -1.06 4.25 3.17
C PHE A 8 -2.01 3.42 4.02
N THR A 9 -2.47 3.98 5.11
CA THR A 9 -3.42 3.32 6.00
C THR A 9 -4.42 4.32 6.59
N ARG A 10 -5.34 3.83 7.39
CA ARG A 10 -6.34 4.62 8.11
C ARG A 10 -6.29 4.25 9.59
N TYR A 11 -6.59 5.21 10.47
CA TYR A 11 -6.83 4.89 11.87
C TYR A 11 -8.06 3.95 11.99
N PRO A 12 -7.98 2.83 12.76
CA PRO A 12 -9.02 1.80 12.83
C PRO A 12 -10.20 2.25 13.69
N GLU A 13 -11.00 3.17 13.17
CA GLU A 13 -12.20 3.69 13.84
C GLU A 13 -13.45 2.94 13.36
N ALA A 14 -14.24 2.45 14.31
CA ALA A 14 -15.51 1.77 14.02
C ALA A 14 -16.44 2.66 13.16
N GLY A 15 -17.01 2.08 12.12
CA GLY A 15 -17.85 2.81 11.16
C GLY A 15 -17.09 3.56 10.08
N LYS A 16 -15.75 3.69 10.16
CA LYS A 16 -14.93 4.42 9.17
C LYS A 16 -13.90 3.55 8.45
N ALA A 17 -13.50 2.43 9.04
CA ALA A 17 -12.60 1.47 8.43
C ALA A 17 -13.38 0.28 7.87
N LYS A 18 -12.98 -0.25 6.70
CA LYS A 18 -13.58 -1.43 6.06
C LYS A 18 -15.11 -1.38 5.99
N THR A 19 -15.66 -0.25 5.57
CA THR A 19 -17.11 0.00 5.59
C THR A 19 -17.92 -0.99 4.76
N ARG A 20 -17.34 -1.57 3.70
CA ARG A 20 -17.98 -2.61 2.87
C ARG A 20 -18.13 -3.96 3.61
N LEU A 21 -17.36 -4.17 4.67
CA LEU A 21 -17.44 -5.37 5.53
C LEU A 21 -18.43 -5.20 6.70
N ILE A 22 -18.85 -3.98 7.01
CA ILE A 22 -19.76 -3.69 8.14
C ILE A 22 -21.06 -4.49 8.07
N PRO A 23 -21.72 -4.67 6.92
CA PRO A 23 -22.96 -5.47 6.85
C PRO A 23 -22.75 -6.93 7.26
N ALA A 24 -21.55 -7.49 7.09
CA ALA A 24 -21.25 -8.88 7.42
C ALA A 24 -20.64 -9.04 8.83
N LEU A 25 -19.81 -8.09 9.26
CA LEU A 25 -19.01 -8.22 10.49
C LEU A 25 -19.48 -7.31 11.64
N GLY A 26 -20.19 -6.23 11.34
CA GLY A 26 -20.40 -5.12 12.27
C GLY A 26 -19.23 -4.11 12.24
N ALA A 27 -19.47 -2.91 12.75
CA ALA A 27 -18.52 -1.80 12.65
C ALA A 27 -17.22 -2.02 13.45
N GLU A 28 -17.34 -2.56 14.65
CA GLU A 28 -16.22 -2.84 15.54
C GLU A 28 -15.32 -3.95 14.97
N ALA A 29 -15.91 -5.06 14.50
CA ALA A 29 -15.14 -6.16 13.94
C ALA A 29 -14.49 -5.80 12.60
N ALA A 30 -15.13 -4.97 11.78
CA ALA A 30 -14.52 -4.45 10.56
C ALA A 30 -13.31 -3.55 10.85
N ALA A 31 -13.40 -2.69 11.87
CA ALA A 31 -12.27 -1.86 12.31
C ALA A 31 -11.14 -2.70 12.92
N GLU A 32 -11.48 -3.72 13.71
CA GLU A 32 -10.52 -4.65 14.29
C GLU A 32 -9.79 -5.46 13.21
N LEU A 33 -10.49 -5.94 12.18
CA LEU A 33 -9.88 -6.60 11.03
C LEU A 33 -8.89 -5.67 10.32
N HIS A 34 -9.25 -4.41 10.08
CA HIS A 34 -8.35 -3.43 9.50
C HIS A 34 -7.10 -3.22 10.37
N ARG A 35 -7.28 -3.16 11.69
CA ARG A 35 -6.18 -3.06 12.64
C ARG A 35 -5.20 -4.23 12.49
N GLN A 36 -5.71 -5.46 12.51
CA GLN A 36 -4.92 -6.68 12.40
C GLN A 36 -4.18 -6.77 11.07
N MET A 37 -4.83 -6.43 9.95
CA MET A 37 -4.21 -6.43 8.63
C MET A 37 -3.09 -5.40 8.52
N THR A 38 -3.28 -4.19 9.08
CA THR A 38 -2.24 -3.16 9.12
C THR A 38 -1.03 -3.62 9.96
N GLU A 39 -1.26 -4.20 11.13
CA GLU A 39 -0.21 -4.74 11.99
C GLU A 39 0.54 -5.91 11.31
N TYR A 40 -0.18 -6.76 10.58
CA TYR A 40 0.41 -7.84 9.79
C TYR A 40 1.30 -7.29 8.67
N THR A 41 0.84 -6.30 7.92
CA THR A 41 1.63 -5.61 6.88
C THR A 41 2.90 -5.03 7.48
N LEU A 42 2.82 -4.36 8.63
CA LEU A 42 3.99 -3.82 9.32
C LEU A 42 4.98 -4.92 9.76
N ALA A 43 4.49 -6.10 10.13
CA ALA A 43 5.38 -7.22 10.44
C ALA A 43 6.17 -7.69 9.22
N GLN A 44 5.57 -7.71 8.02
CA GLN A 44 6.28 -7.97 6.77
C GLN A 44 7.34 -6.90 6.48
N VAL A 45 6.97 -5.63 6.68
CA VAL A 45 7.89 -4.49 6.47
C VAL A 45 9.08 -4.54 7.45
N LYS A 46 8.86 -4.91 8.71
CA LYS A 46 9.95 -5.11 9.68
C LYS A 46 10.92 -6.24 9.27
N ARG A 47 10.42 -7.30 8.64
CA ARG A 47 11.29 -8.36 8.07
C ARG A 47 12.09 -7.82 6.89
N LEU A 48 11.45 -7.07 6.00
CA LEU A 48 12.12 -6.41 4.87
C LEU A 48 13.30 -5.53 5.34
N GLN A 49 13.11 -4.75 6.41
CA GLN A 49 14.16 -3.89 6.98
C GLN A 49 15.36 -4.66 7.55
N GLN A 50 15.25 -5.97 7.80
CA GLN A 50 16.39 -6.81 8.19
C GLN A 50 17.30 -7.13 7.01
N SER A 51 16.78 -7.10 5.79
CA SER A 51 17.51 -7.43 4.55
C SER A 51 17.80 -6.20 3.67
N LEU A 52 17.00 -5.16 3.76
CA LEU A 52 17.14 -3.94 2.96
C LEU A 52 17.24 -2.70 3.84
N SER A 53 18.23 -1.85 3.55
CA SER A 53 18.36 -0.54 4.19
C SER A 53 17.39 0.45 3.54
N LEU A 54 16.23 0.65 4.16
CA LEU A 54 15.20 1.59 3.70
C LEU A 54 14.55 2.33 4.88
N THR A 55 13.97 3.47 4.58
CA THR A 55 13.13 4.21 5.52
C THR A 55 11.65 3.87 5.33
N VAL A 56 10.90 3.83 6.42
CA VAL A 56 9.46 3.56 6.40
C VAL A 56 8.69 4.76 6.88
N GLU A 57 7.67 5.17 6.15
CA GLU A 57 6.76 6.24 6.53
C GLU A 57 5.30 5.74 6.48
N ILE A 58 4.54 6.11 7.49
CA ILE A 58 3.09 5.88 7.55
C ILE A 58 2.37 7.16 7.11
N TRP A 59 1.63 7.08 6.03
CA TRP A 59 0.73 8.14 5.59
C TRP A 59 -0.70 7.74 5.95
N PHE A 60 -1.28 8.44 6.93
CA PHE A 60 -2.52 8.01 7.56
C PHE A 60 -3.71 8.94 7.28
N ALA A 61 -4.90 8.37 7.21
CA ALA A 61 -6.18 9.06 7.18
C ALA A 61 -6.96 8.76 8.47
N GLY A 62 -7.71 9.75 8.98
CA GLY A 62 -8.42 9.62 10.25
C GLY A 62 -7.47 9.54 11.45
N GLY A 63 -8.01 9.76 12.63
CA GLY A 63 -7.20 9.87 13.85
C GLY A 63 -6.21 11.05 13.81
N ASP A 64 -5.28 11.03 14.74
CA ASP A 64 -4.18 11.99 14.83
C ASP A 64 -2.82 11.26 15.00
N ARG A 65 -1.74 12.03 14.98
CA ARG A 65 -0.37 11.49 15.12
C ARG A 65 -0.17 10.75 16.45
N ILE A 66 -0.75 11.24 17.54
CA ILE A 66 -0.60 10.62 18.87
C ILE A 66 -1.30 9.26 18.88
N GLN A 67 -2.49 9.18 18.33
CA GLN A 67 -3.24 7.93 18.18
C GLN A 67 -2.48 6.93 17.31
N MET A 68 -1.91 7.36 16.18
CA MET A 68 -1.10 6.50 15.31
C MET A 68 0.16 5.99 16.02
N GLN A 69 0.87 6.85 16.75
CA GLN A 69 2.05 6.48 17.54
C GLN A 69 1.71 5.51 18.68
N THR A 70 0.56 5.73 19.33
CA THR A 70 0.07 4.82 20.39
C THR A 70 -0.24 3.45 19.83
N TRP A 71 -0.78 3.39 18.61
CA TRP A 71 -1.14 2.12 17.96
C TRP A 71 0.06 1.39 17.35
N LEU A 72 0.88 2.06 16.53
CA LEU A 72 1.90 1.42 15.69
C LEU A 72 3.34 1.62 16.19
N GLY A 73 3.51 2.39 17.27
CA GLY A 73 4.82 2.70 17.86
C GLY A 73 5.32 4.10 17.51
N SER A 74 6.28 4.58 18.29
CA SER A 74 6.85 5.94 18.12
C SER A 74 8.12 5.99 17.27
N ASP A 75 8.60 4.85 16.82
CA ASP A 75 9.83 4.67 16.04
C ASP A 75 9.63 4.86 14.52
N LEU A 76 8.38 5.00 14.08
CA LEU A 76 8.02 5.26 12.70
C LEU A 76 7.78 6.75 12.42
N SER A 77 7.97 7.16 11.18
CA SER A 77 7.58 8.48 10.70
C SER A 77 6.10 8.48 10.30
N TYR A 78 5.37 9.51 10.73
CA TYR A 78 3.93 9.64 10.48
C TYR A 78 3.60 10.94 9.77
N GLN A 79 2.86 10.85 8.67
CA GLN A 79 2.36 11.98 7.89
C GLN A 79 0.84 11.84 7.70
N PRO A 80 0.04 12.87 7.97
CA PRO A 80 -1.35 12.85 7.58
C PRO A 80 -1.46 12.85 6.04
N GLN A 81 -2.36 12.03 5.50
CA GLN A 81 -2.65 12.10 4.07
C GLN A 81 -3.25 13.47 3.74
N PRO A 82 -2.81 14.12 2.64
CA PRO A 82 -3.38 15.39 2.21
C PRO A 82 -4.83 15.22 1.75
N GLU A 83 -5.50 16.34 1.55
CA GLU A 83 -6.79 16.38 0.87
C GLU A 83 -6.63 16.02 -0.62
N GLY A 84 -7.74 15.68 -1.27
CA GLY A 84 -7.77 15.26 -2.66
C GLY A 84 -8.14 13.77 -2.82
N ASP A 85 -8.15 13.31 -4.06
CA ASP A 85 -8.38 11.91 -4.37
C ASP A 85 -7.16 11.04 -4.06
N LEU A 86 -7.24 9.73 -4.32
CA LEU A 86 -6.14 8.80 -4.06
C LEU A 86 -4.90 9.16 -4.89
N GLY A 87 -5.10 9.61 -6.13
CA GLY A 87 -4.02 10.00 -7.04
C GLY A 87 -3.27 11.22 -6.54
N ASP A 88 -3.98 12.26 -6.10
CA ASP A 88 -3.38 13.46 -5.53
C ASP A 88 -2.51 13.13 -4.32
N ARG A 89 -3.02 12.26 -3.44
CA ARG A 89 -2.31 11.82 -2.23
C ARG A 89 -1.04 11.04 -2.55
N MET A 90 -1.10 10.12 -3.52
CA MET A 90 0.07 9.35 -3.96
C MET A 90 1.09 10.24 -4.67
N ALA A 91 0.66 11.13 -5.56
CA ALA A 91 1.53 12.07 -6.24
C ALA A 91 2.29 12.95 -5.23
N GLN A 92 1.61 13.46 -4.20
CA GLN A 92 2.25 14.27 -3.16
C GLN A 92 3.22 13.46 -2.29
N ALA A 93 2.88 12.21 -1.96
CA ALA A 93 3.77 11.33 -1.19
C ALA A 93 5.06 11.03 -1.96
N PHE A 94 4.97 10.70 -3.25
CA PHE A 94 6.14 10.54 -4.11
C PHE A 94 6.94 11.82 -4.25
N GLN A 95 6.29 12.95 -4.51
CA GLN A 95 6.98 14.24 -4.61
C GLN A 95 7.77 14.54 -3.35
N THR A 96 7.14 14.38 -2.17
CA THR A 96 7.80 14.58 -0.87
C THR A 96 9.00 13.65 -0.68
N ALA A 97 8.89 12.38 -1.09
CA ALA A 97 9.99 11.43 -0.99
C ALA A 97 11.18 11.84 -1.87
N PHE A 98 10.92 12.19 -3.13
CA PHE A 98 11.98 12.55 -4.08
C PHE A 98 12.60 13.92 -3.79
N ASP A 99 11.84 14.89 -3.29
CA ASP A 99 12.37 16.18 -2.81
C ASP A 99 13.35 16.01 -1.64
N ASN A 100 13.16 14.96 -0.84
CA ASN A 100 14.07 14.56 0.22
C ASN A 100 15.26 13.69 -0.28
N GLY A 101 15.44 13.57 -1.60
CA GLY A 101 16.58 12.90 -2.20
C GLY A 101 16.49 11.36 -2.22
N VAL A 102 15.33 10.76 -1.99
CA VAL A 102 15.10 9.30 -2.08
C VAL A 102 15.40 8.82 -3.50
N LYS A 103 16.02 7.63 -3.66
CA LYS A 103 16.36 7.07 -4.98
C LYS A 103 15.22 6.26 -5.57
N ALA A 104 14.53 5.50 -4.74
CA ALA A 104 13.35 4.73 -5.11
C ALA A 104 12.34 4.80 -3.97
N ALA A 105 11.08 4.97 -4.31
CA ALA A 105 9.98 4.99 -3.36
C ALA A 105 8.90 4.01 -3.80
N ILE A 106 8.33 3.29 -2.85
CA ILE A 106 7.20 2.39 -3.06
C ILE A 106 6.06 2.83 -2.12
N ILE A 107 4.85 2.91 -2.65
CA ILE A 107 3.62 3.07 -1.87
C ILE A 107 2.88 1.75 -1.86
N ILE A 108 2.43 1.32 -0.69
CA ILE A 108 1.56 0.16 -0.50
C ILE A 108 0.33 0.53 0.34
N GLY A 109 -0.77 -0.19 0.12
CA GLY A 109 -1.89 -0.26 1.05
C GLY A 109 -1.66 -1.30 2.15
N THR A 110 -2.68 -1.50 2.99
CA THR A 110 -2.67 -2.51 4.07
C THR A 110 -3.79 -3.56 3.89
N ASP A 111 -4.34 -3.65 2.69
CA ASP A 111 -5.54 -4.44 2.41
C ASP A 111 -5.24 -5.78 1.71
N CYS A 112 -3.98 -6.00 1.28
CA CYS A 112 -3.51 -7.25 0.66
C CYS A 112 -2.64 -8.06 1.63
N PRO A 113 -3.21 -9.00 2.40
CA PRO A 113 -2.46 -9.78 3.37
C PRO A 113 -1.47 -10.77 2.74
N GLU A 114 -1.61 -11.07 1.46
CA GLU A 114 -0.68 -11.91 0.70
C GLU A 114 0.62 -11.16 0.31
N LEU A 115 0.70 -9.84 0.54
CA LEU A 115 1.92 -9.05 0.31
C LEU A 115 2.99 -9.41 1.35
N THR A 116 4.04 -10.07 0.89
CA THR A 116 5.17 -10.53 1.72
C THR A 116 6.39 -9.64 1.60
N ASP A 117 7.32 -9.77 2.54
CA ASP A 117 8.65 -9.15 2.47
C ASP A 117 9.44 -9.60 1.22
N VAL A 118 9.21 -10.80 0.71
CA VAL A 118 9.80 -11.31 -0.54
C VAL A 118 9.30 -10.48 -1.73
N LEU A 119 7.99 -10.30 -1.88
CA LEU A 119 7.42 -9.48 -2.96
C LEU A 119 7.85 -8.01 -2.87
N LEU A 120 7.95 -7.46 -1.65
CA LEU A 120 8.50 -6.11 -1.45
C LEU A 120 9.97 -6.02 -1.87
N THR A 121 10.77 -7.06 -1.58
CA THR A 121 12.17 -7.14 -2.04
C THR A 121 12.24 -7.17 -3.56
N GLU A 122 11.42 -8.00 -4.21
CA GLU A 122 11.34 -8.07 -5.68
C GLU A 122 10.94 -6.71 -6.29
N ALA A 123 10.01 -5.99 -5.66
CA ALA A 123 9.62 -4.65 -6.10
C ALA A 123 10.79 -3.65 -6.09
N PHE A 124 11.57 -3.60 -5.00
CA PHE A 124 12.76 -2.74 -4.95
C PHE A 124 13.85 -3.18 -5.91
N GLN A 125 14.04 -4.48 -6.13
CA GLN A 125 14.98 -5.01 -7.13
C GLN A 125 14.53 -4.63 -8.56
N ALA A 126 13.25 -4.75 -8.87
CA ALA A 126 12.71 -4.35 -10.17
C ALA A 126 12.95 -2.86 -10.45
N LEU A 127 12.81 -1.99 -9.44
CA LEU A 127 13.11 -0.55 -9.55
C LEU A 127 14.59 -0.23 -9.81
N GLN A 128 15.51 -1.19 -9.68
CA GLN A 128 16.89 -0.97 -10.11
C GLN A 128 17.03 -0.97 -11.64
N GLN A 129 16.08 -1.58 -12.35
CA GLN A 129 16.10 -1.77 -13.80
C GLN A 129 14.96 -1.07 -14.53
N THR A 130 13.88 -0.70 -13.84
CA THR A 130 12.68 -0.11 -14.43
C THR A 130 12.30 1.21 -13.76
N ASP A 131 11.53 2.05 -14.44
CA ASP A 131 11.07 3.35 -13.94
C ASP A 131 9.89 3.20 -12.98
N LEU A 132 9.07 2.17 -13.22
CA LEU A 132 7.80 1.91 -12.53
C LEU A 132 7.68 0.44 -12.19
N VAL A 133 7.18 0.12 -11.00
CA VAL A 133 6.72 -1.21 -10.63
C VAL A 133 5.28 -1.13 -10.17
N LEU A 134 4.45 -2.07 -10.61
CA LEU A 134 3.06 -2.19 -10.20
C LEU A 134 2.78 -3.60 -9.65
N GLY A 135 2.09 -3.67 -8.53
CA GLY A 135 1.50 -4.90 -7.99
C GLY A 135 -0.02 -4.85 -8.19
N PRO A 136 -0.57 -5.53 -9.23
CA PRO A 136 -1.99 -5.47 -9.54
C PRO A 136 -2.84 -6.12 -8.46
N ALA A 137 -4.00 -5.52 -8.17
CA ALA A 137 -5.03 -6.12 -7.35
C ALA A 137 -6.11 -6.78 -8.22
N THR A 138 -6.73 -7.85 -7.71
CA THR A 138 -7.75 -8.61 -8.45
C THR A 138 -9.03 -7.81 -8.72
N ASP A 139 -9.24 -6.70 -8.03
CA ASP A 139 -10.36 -5.78 -8.24
C ASP A 139 -10.14 -4.77 -9.39
N GLY A 140 -8.96 -4.83 -10.06
CA GLY A 140 -8.57 -3.92 -11.15
C GLY A 140 -7.81 -2.67 -10.72
N GLY A 141 -7.51 -2.55 -9.42
CA GLY A 141 -6.57 -1.59 -8.85
C GLY A 141 -5.14 -2.11 -8.80
N TYR A 142 -4.36 -1.55 -7.89
CA TYR A 142 -3.05 -2.08 -7.52
C TYR A 142 -2.80 -1.91 -6.02
N TYR A 143 -2.20 -2.93 -5.41
CA TYR A 143 -1.81 -2.94 -4.00
C TYR A 143 -0.46 -2.28 -3.75
N LEU A 144 0.34 -2.11 -4.82
CA LEU A 144 1.67 -1.56 -4.79
C LEU A 144 1.94 -0.73 -6.04
N ILE A 145 2.53 0.45 -5.84
CA ILE A 145 3.14 1.25 -6.91
C ILE A 145 4.50 1.75 -6.45
N GLY A 146 5.53 1.60 -7.28
CA GLY A 146 6.88 2.07 -7.00
C GLY A 146 7.46 2.87 -8.15
N LEU A 147 8.25 3.90 -7.83
CA LEU A 147 8.87 4.83 -8.77
C LEU A 147 10.32 5.12 -8.40
N ARG A 148 11.13 5.51 -9.40
CA ARG A 148 12.51 6.03 -9.24
C ARG A 148 12.61 7.55 -9.29
N ARG A 149 11.56 8.22 -9.69
CA ARG A 149 11.42 9.69 -9.76
C ARG A 149 9.98 10.09 -9.66
N SER A 150 9.71 11.33 -9.31
CA SER A 150 8.35 11.86 -9.35
C SER A 150 7.82 11.89 -10.79
N VAL A 151 6.62 11.33 -10.99
CA VAL A 151 5.89 11.29 -12.25
C VAL A 151 4.40 11.56 -11.95
N PRO A 152 4.04 12.82 -11.64
CA PRO A 152 2.67 13.15 -11.25
C PRO A 152 1.64 12.90 -12.36
N GLU A 153 2.07 12.79 -13.61
CA GLU A 153 1.22 12.48 -14.76
C GLU A 153 0.56 11.10 -14.63
N LEU A 154 1.22 10.13 -13.96
CA LEU A 154 0.67 8.78 -13.73
C LEU A 154 -0.63 8.77 -12.94
N PHE A 155 -0.91 9.82 -12.19
CA PHE A 155 -2.05 9.91 -11.29
C PHE A 155 -3.18 10.80 -11.84
N LYS A 156 -2.98 11.40 -13.02
CA LYS A 156 -3.97 12.29 -13.64
C LYS A 156 -4.95 11.49 -14.49
N THR A 157 -6.21 11.89 -14.45
CA THR A 157 -7.29 11.32 -15.30
C THR A 157 -7.57 9.84 -15.05
N ILE A 158 -7.17 9.29 -13.90
CA ILE A 158 -7.51 7.94 -13.46
C ILE A 158 -8.93 7.91 -12.89
N ALA A 159 -9.71 6.94 -13.30
CA ALA A 159 -11.03 6.68 -12.74
C ALA A 159 -10.90 5.88 -11.43
N TRP A 160 -10.47 6.56 -10.35
CA TRP A 160 -10.25 5.93 -9.06
C TRP A 160 -11.46 5.15 -8.55
N SER A 161 -11.22 4.09 -7.80
CA SER A 161 -12.24 3.17 -7.25
C SER A 161 -13.03 2.40 -8.31
N THR A 162 -12.46 2.18 -9.50
CA THR A 162 -12.99 1.33 -10.55
C THR A 162 -12.01 0.20 -10.91
N ASP A 163 -12.51 -0.81 -11.60
CA ASP A 163 -11.71 -1.93 -12.13
C ASP A 163 -10.76 -1.54 -13.29
N ARG A 164 -10.72 -0.26 -13.67
CA ARG A 164 -9.89 0.25 -14.78
C ARG A 164 -8.60 0.93 -14.31
N VAL A 165 -8.40 1.11 -13.02
CA VAL A 165 -7.27 1.87 -12.45
C VAL A 165 -5.93 1.32 -12.92
N PHE A 166 -5.71 0.01 -12.81
CA PHE A 166 -4.45 -0.63 -13.24
C PHE A 166 -4.19 -0.41 -14.73
N GLN A 167 -5.17 -0.70 -15.60
CA GLN A 167 -5.00 -0.56 -17.05
C GLN A 167 -4.76 0.90 -17.46
N GLN A 168 -5.50 1.84 -16.89
CA GLN A 168 -5.28 3.27 -17.16
C GLN A 168 -3.88 3.73 -16.75
N THR A 169 -3.37 3.24 -15.62
CA THR A 169 -2.00 3.56 -15.18
C THR A 169 -0.97 2.99 -16.15
N VAL A 170 -1.16 1.75 -16.62
CA VAL A 170 -0.28 1.12 -17.62
C VAL A 170 -0.29 1.89 -18.95
N ASP A 171 -1.46 2.33 -19.40
CA ASP A 171 -1.61 3.09 -20.64
C ASP A 171 -0.89 4.45 -20.55
N ILE A 172 -1.02 5.15 -19.42
CA ILE A 172 -0.31 6.41 -19.17
C ILE A 172 1.21 6.16 -19.10
N ALA A 173 1.66 5.12 -18.41
CA ALA A 173 3.07 4.77 -18.33
C ALA A 173 3.67 4.50 -19.71
N SER A 174 2.93 3.76 -20.55
CA SER A 174 3.32 3.49 -21.95
C SER A 174 3.44 4.79 -22.76
N ASN A 175 2.47 5.70 -22.65
CA ASN A 175 2.49 7.00 -23.33
C ASN A 175 3.66 7.89 -22.88
N LEU A 176 4.09 7.73 -21.63
CA LEU A 176 5.26 8.42 -21.06
C LEU A 176 6.59 7.69 -21.34
N ASN A 177 6.56 6.59 -22.08
CA ASN A 177 7.71 5.70 -22.34
C ASN A 177 8.42 5.25 -21.06
N LEU A 178 7.68 4.97 -19.99
CA LEU A 178 8.24 4.43 -18.76
C LEU A 178 8.41 2.91 -18.89
N SER A 179 9.57 2.42 -18.49
CA SER A 179 9.78 0.99 -18.34
C SER A 179 9.02 0.47 -17.11
N LEU A 180 8.22 -0.59 -17.30
CA LEU A 180 7.33 -1.17 -16.29
C LEU A 180 7.72 -2.59 -15.93
N ALA A 181 7.79 -2.89 -14.64
CA ALA A 181 7.73 -4.25 -14.11
C ALA A 181 6.40 -4.49 -13.41
N THR A 182 5.85 -5.70 -13.54
CA THR A 182 4.59 -6.09 -12.92
C THR A 182 4.81 -7.28 -11.99
N LEU A 183 4.35 -7.17 -10.76
CA LEU A 183 4.36 -8.24 -9.76
C LEU A 183 3.14 -9.16 -9.92
N PRO A 184 3.09 -10.31 -9.23
CA PRO A 184 1.91 -11.15 -9.20
C PRO A 184 0.66 -10.39 -8.72
N ALA A 185 -0.51 -10.74 -9.27
CA ALA A 185 -1.78 -10.19 -8.80
C ALA A 185 -2.13 -10.76 -7.41
N LEU A 186 -2.57 -9.89 -6.50
CA LEU A 186 -3.02 -10.26 -5.15
C LEU A 186 -4.45 -9.79 -4.92
N THR A 187 -5.09 -10.34 -3.89
CA THR A 187 -6.47 -9.99 -3.54
C THR A 187 -6.52 -9.03 -2.35
N ASP A 188 -7.17 -7.88 -2.55
CA ASP A 188 -7.55 -6.97 -1.47
C ASP A 188 -8.70 -7.57 -0.67
N VAL A 189 -8.58 -7.58 0.65
CA VAL A 189 -9.68 -8.01 1.54
C VAL A 189 -10.57 -6.81 1.84
N ASP A 190 -11.57 -6.60 0.99
CA ASP A 190 -12.45 -5.42 1.07
C ASP A 190 -13.95 -5.77 1.11
N ARG A 191 -14.32 -6.99 0.73
CA ARG A 191 -15.69 -7.51 0.71
C ARG A 191 -15.79 -8.82 1.48
N PRO A 192 -17.01 -9.26 1.90
CA PRO A 192 -17.18 -10.52 2.61
C PRO A 192 -16.60 -11.74 1.89
N ASP A 193 -16.67 -11.78 0.56
CA ASP A 193 -16.14 -12.88 -0.26
C ASP A 193 -14.61 -12.95 -0.24
N ASP A 194 -13.93 -11.88 0.18
CA ASP A 194 -12.47 -11.82 0.28
C ASP A 194 -11.95 -12.33 1.65
N LEU A 195 -12.80 -12.44 2.67
CA LEU A 195 -12.41 -12.85 4.03
C LEU A 195 -11.61 -14.17 4.08
N PRO A 196 -11.92 -15.19 3.26
CA PRO A 196 -11.11 -16.42 3.22
C PRO A 196 -9.62 -16.19 2.86
N VAL A 197 -9.28 -15.09 2.17
CA VAL A 197 -7.87 -14.75 1.89
C VAL A 197 -7.15 -14.39 3.17
N TRP A 198 -7.76 -13.56 4.03
CA TRP A 198 -7.22 -13.22 5.33
C TRP A 198 -7.08 -14.47 6.23
N GLU A 199 -8.12 -15.27 6.33
CA GLU A 199 -8.14 -16.47 7.16
C GLU A 199 -7.02 -17.44 6.79
N ARG A 200 -6.78 -17.68 5.50
CA ARG A 200 -5.68 -18.53 5.02
C ARG A 200 -4.31 -17.94 5.36
N THR A 201 -4.18 -16.61 5.30
CA THR A 201 -2.90 -15.93 5.53
C THR A 201 -2.46 -16.01 6.99
N ILE A 202 -3.39 -15.89 7.94
CA ILE A 202 -3.09 -15.93 9.39
C ILE A 202 -3.06 -17.35 9.96
N THR A 203 -3.65 -18.33 9.25
CA THR A 203 -3.61 -19.73 9.67
C THR A 203 -2.46 -20.42 8.94
N PRO A 204 -1.34 -20.75 9.62
CA PRO A 204 -0.28 -21.52 8.97
C PRO A 204 -0.89 -22.82 8.48
N SER A 205 -0.74 -23.11 7.18
CA SER A 205 -1.04 -24.43 6.66
C SER A 205 -0.26 -25.45 7.51
N SER A 206 -0.96 -26.27 8.26
CA SER A 206 -0.37 -27.46 8.89
C SER A 206 0.11 -28.33 7.73
N VAL A 207 1.38 -28.15 7.37
CA VAL A 207 2.04 -29.05 6.43
C VAL A 207 2.13 -30.39 7.14
N LEU A 208 1.26 -31.33 6.72
CA LEU A 208 1.39 -32.74 7.02
C LEU A 208 2.60 -33.33 6.32
#